data_3be1958c5114fa631a61e583999c5fa9
#
_entry.id   3be1958c5114fa631a61e583999c5fa9
#
_cell.length_a   1.000
_cell.length_b   1.000
_cell.length_c   1.000
_cell.angle_alpha   90.00
_cell.angle_beta   90.00
_cell.angle_gamma   90.00
#
_symmetry.space_group_name_H-M   'P 1'
#
loop_
_entity.id
_entity.type
_entity.pdbx_description
1 polymer ?
#
loop_
_entity_poly.entity_id
_entity_poly.type
_entity_poly.pdbx_seq_one_letter_code
_entity_poly.pdbx_strand_id
1 'polypeptide(L)'
;MRLLLPTLVLGLVVLPATMLTPDVPRAQQAQDTLQPKRDSAVAAIRRQIAGKEELPAKEVFTNLKLLGDMPAGRLLNVMNGGYSRNLGVTCDYCHNTEDYGSDEKKEKETARAMVTMVGTIAAELGKITTIKSERPVVNCGTCHRGVPRPGVRPGA
;
A
#
# COMPACT_ATOMS: atom_id res chain seq x y z
N MET A 1 -66.41 23.03 41.63
CA MET A 1 -65.73 21.74 41.65
C MET A 1 -64.71 21.74 40.47
N ARG A 2 -63.44 22.12 40.71
CA ARG A 2 -62.38 22.25 39.71
C ARG A 2 -61.52 21.00 39.77
N LEU A 3 -61.55 20.20 38.69
CA LEU A 3 -60.65 19.07 38.52
C LEU A 3 -59.28 19.57 38.09
N LEU A 4 -58.26 19.27 38.88
CA LEU A 4 -56.85 19.45 38.55
C LEU A 4 -56.36 18.17 37.86
N LEU A 5 -55.99 18.26 36.56
CA LEU A 5 -55.29 17.20 35.87
C LEU A 5 -53.79 17.30 36.17
N PRO A 6 -53.11 16.21 36.49
CA PRO A 6 -51.65 16.17 36.62
C PRO A 6 -51.00 16.12 35.23
N THR A 7 -50.14 17.07 34.91
CA THR A 7 -49.29 17.06 33.77
C THR A 7 -48.15 16.06 33.94
N LEU A 8 -48.17 15.00 33.17
CA LEU A 8 -47.10 13.98 33.10
C LEU A 8 -45.94 14.59 32.25
N VAL A 9 -44.84 14.94 32.89
CA VAL A 9 -43.61 15.37 32.20
C VAL A 9 -42.84 14.11 31.80
N LEU A 10 -42.89 13.74 30.52
CA LEU A 10 -42.11 12.63 29.94
C LEU A 10 -40.66 13.12 29.75
N GLY A 11 -39.77 12.78 30.65
CA GLY A 11 -38.33 13.08 30.54
C GLY A 11 -37.71 12.23 29.40
N LEU A 12 -37.30 12.88 28.32
CA LEU A 12 -36.55 12.29 27.24
C LEU A 12 -35.11 12.02 27.74
N VAL A 13 -34.81 10.75 28.05
CA VAL A 13 -33.42 10.30 28.35
C VAL A 13 -32.67 10.18 27.05
N VAL A 14 -31.85 11.16 26.71
CA VAL A 14 -30.90 11.12 25.61
C VAL A 14 -29.70 10.29 26.06
N LEU A 15 -29.65 9.01 25.67
CA LEU A 15 -28.46 8.19 25.84
C LEU A 15 -27.38 8.68 24.86
N PRO A 16 -26.14 8.94 25.30
CA PRO A 16 -25.05 9.24 24.38
C PRO A 16 -24.78 8.02 23.51
N ALA A 17 -24.94 8.18 22.20
CA ALA A 17 -24.48 7.17 21.23
C ALA A 17 -22.94 7.12 21.30
N THR A 18 -22.42 6.13 22.03
CA THR A 18 -21.00 5.80 21.95
C THR A 18 -20.74 5.31 20.53
N MET A 19 -20.16 6.18 19.71
CA MET A 19 -19.68 5.79 18.39
C MET A 19 -18.57 4.75 18.61
N LEU A 20 -18.89 3.46 18.35
CA LEU A 20 -17.88 2.43 18.22
C LEU A 20 -17.03 2.80 16.98
N THR A 21 -15.83 3.33 17.23
CA THR A 21 -14.84 3.45 16.16
C THR A 21 -14.42 2.05 15.74
N PRO A 22 -14.48 1.68 14.45
CA PRO A 22 -14.05 0.37 14.02
C PRO A 22 -12.58 0.17 14.39
N ASP A 23 -12.26 -0.99 14.97
CA ASP A 23 -10.90 -1.35 15.35
C ASP A 23 -10.08 -1.58 14.06
N VAL A 24 -9.25 -0.59 13.71
CA VAL A 24 -8.40 -0.67 12.51
C VAL A 24 -7.25 -1.61 12.83
N PRO A 25 -7.01 -2.67 12.03
CA PRO A 25 -5.92 -3.61 12.28
C PRO A 25 -4.57 -2.90 12.44
N ARG A 26 -3.76 -3.33 13.40
CA ARG A 26 -2.46 -2.71 13.74
C ARG A 26 -1.53 -2.51 12.54
N ALA A 27 -1.55 -3.46 11.58
CA ALA A 27 -0.78 -3.35 10.34
C ALA A 27 -1.26 -2.17 9.46
N GLN A 28 -2.55 -1.88 9.44
CA GLN A 28 -3.13 -0.77 8.67
C GLN A 28 -2.83 0.58 9.33
N GLN A 29 -2.84 0.65 10.66
CA GLN A 29 -2.43 1.85 11.41
C GLN A 29 -0.95 2.19 11.18
N ALA A 30 -0.07 1.18 11.15
CA ALA A 30 1.35 1.38 10.85
C ALA A 30 1.57 1.88 9.41
N GLN A 31 0.76 1.43 8.45
CA GLN A 31 0.79 1.92 7.07
C GLN A 31 0.37 3.39 6.97
N ASP A 32 -0.63 3.79 7.71
CA ASP A 32 -1.14 5.16 7.70
C ASP A 32 -0.11 6.15 8.27
N THR A 33 0.66 5.76 9.29
CA THR A 33 1.73 6.61 9.85
C THR A 33 2.92 6.81 8.90
N LEU A 34 3.20 5.85 8.02
CA LEU A 34 4.29 5.93 7.04
C LEU A 34 3.90 6.63 5.73
N GLN A 35 2.61 6.80 5.47
CA GLN A 35 2.13 7.39 4.21
C GLN A 35 2.68 8.79 3.96
N PRO A 36 2.68 9.75 4.92
CA PRO A 36 3.22 11.09 4.67
C PRO A 36 4.70 11.09 4.27
N LYS A 37 5.52 10.18 4.87
CA LYS A 37 6.94 10.04 4.53
C LYS A 37 7.12 9.54 3.10
N ARG A 38 6.32 8.56 2.69
CA ARG A 38 6.33 8.03 1.32
C ARG A 38 5.93 9.09 0.30
N ASP A 39 4.84 9.81 0.57
CA ASP A 39 4.32 10.84 -0.35
C ASP A 39 5.29 12.00 -0.50
N SER A 40 5.96 12.41 0.57
CA SER A 40 7.01 13.43 0.54
C SER A 40 8.18 13.00 -0.36
N ALA A 41 8.65 11.75 -0.25
CA ALA A 41 9.71 11.22 -1.09
C ALA A 41 9.29 11.18 -2.58
N VAL A 42 8.08 10.68 -2.86
CA VAL A 42 7.53 10.66 -4.23
C VAL A 42 7.40 12.07 -4.80
N ALA A 43 6.91 13.03 -4.02
CA ALA A 43 6.80 14.42 -4.45
C ALA A 43 8.17 15.04 -4.76
N ALA A 44 9.21 14.71 -4.00
CA ALA A 44 10.58 15.16 -4.28
C ALA A 44 11.10 14.62 -5.61
N ILE A 45 10.92 13.32 -5.87
CA ILE A 45 11.34 12.69 -7.13
C ILE A 45 10.52 13.24 -8.31
N ARG A 46 9.21 13.46 -8.16
CA ARG A 46 8.36 14.05 -9.19
C ARG A 46 8.88 15.44 -9.62
N ARG A 47 9.32 16.26 -8.66
CA ARG A 47 9.93 17.56 -8.99
C ARG A 47 11.21 17.42 -9.81
N GLN A 48 12.02 16.39 -9.54
CA GLN A 48 13.27 16.13 -10.29
C GLN A 48 13.02 15.68 -11.73
N ILE A 49 11.92 14.95 -11.98
CA ILE A 49 11.56 14.43 -13.30
C ILE A 49 10.51 15.28 -14.01
N ALA A 50 10.24 16.50 -13.54
CA ALA A 50 9.19 17.35 -14.10
C ALA A 50 9.32 17.50 -15.62
N GLY A 51 8.22 17.26 -16.34
CA GLY A 51 8.15 17.24 -17.80
C GLY A 51 8.65 15.95 -18.47
N LYS A 52 9.05 14.93 -17.68
CA LYS A 52 9.50 13.62 -18.18
C LYS A 52 8.62 12.46 -17.67
N GLU A 53 7.49 12.75 -17.07
CA GLU A 53 6.63 11.77 -16.39
C GLU A 53 6.07 10.72 -17.33
N GLU A 54 5.82 11.11 -18.59
CA GLU A 54 5.29 10.23 -19.63
C GLU A 54 6.37 9.48 -20.43
N LEU A 55 7.64 9.83 -20.26
CA LEU A 55 8.74 9.11 -20.91
C LEU A 55 8.89 7.71 -20.29
N PRO A 56 9.39 6.72 -21.07
CA PRO A 56 9.75 5.42 -20.52
C PRO A 56 10.68 5.57 -19.31
N ALA A 57 10.36 4.88 -18.22
CA ALA A 57 11.11 5.02 -16.98
C ALA A 57 12.61 4.74 -17.14
N LYS A 58 13.00 3.84 -18.07
CA LYS A 58 14.40 3.53 -18.39
C LYS A 58 15.19 4.70 -18.98
N GLU A 59 14.49 5.70 -19.54
CA GLU A 59 15.11 6.92 -20.07
C GLU A 59 15.28 8.02 -19.01
N VAL A 60 14.56 7.87 -17.89
CA VAL A 60 14.52 8.86 -16.82
C VAL A 60 15.31 8.41 -15.58
N PHE A 61 15.28 7.12 -15.28
CA PHE A 61 15.93 6.54 -14.11
C PHE A 61 17.03 5.57 -14.51
N THR A 62 18.06 5.49 -13.71
CA THR A 62 19.20 4.58 -13.90
C THR A 62 18.94 3.21 -13.30
N ASN A 63 19.62 2.18 -13.80
CA ASN A 63 19.67 0.81 -13.26
C ASN A 63 18.29 0.15 -13.09
N LEU A 64 17.35 0.42 -14.00
CA LEU A 64 16.07 -0.27 -14.05
C LEU A 64 16.23 -1.62 -14.75
N LYS A 65 16.17 -2.72 -14.01
CA LYS A 65 16.17 -4.09 -14.52
C LYS A 65 14.76 -4.59 -14.86
N LEU A 66 13.74 -3.98 -14.27
CA LEU A 66 12.33 -4.28 -14.44
C LEU A 66 11.54 -2.98 -14.58
N LEU A 67 10.34 -3.06 -15.17
CA LEU A 67 9.41 -1.93 -15.25
C LEU A 67 9.89 -0.72 -16.06
N GLY A 68 10.97 -0.86 -16.84
CA GLY A 68 11.58 0.25 -17.56
C GLY A 68 10.74 0.83 -18.69
N ASP A 69 9.82 0.05 -19.26
CA ASP A 69 9.01 0.47 -20.41
C ASP A 69 7.73 1.24 -20.01
N MET A 70 7.38 1.24 -18.71
CA MET A 70 6.25 2.04 -18.25
C MET A 70 6.61 3.52 -18.11
N PRO A 71 5.63 4.45 -18.16
CA PRO A 71 5.86 5.86 -17.89
C PRO A 71 6.53 6.10 -16.52
N ALA A 72 7.49 7.02 -16.45
CA ALA A 72 8.25 7.33 -15.24
C ALA A 72 7.33 7.75 -14.07
N GLY A 73 6.30 8.56 -14.35
CA GLY A 73 5.32 8.94 -13.34
C GLY A 73 4.51 7.76 -12.79
N ARG A 74 4.22 6.77 -13.64
CA ARG A 74 3.54 5.53 -13.23
C ARG A 74 4.44 4.64 -12.39
N LEU A 75 5.75 4.57 -12.70
CA LEU A 75 6.72 3.84 -11.89
C LEU A 75 6.71 4.31 -10.43
N LEU A 76 6.66 5.64 -10.20
CA LEU A 76 6.60 6.19 -8.84
C LEU A 76 5.34 5.74 -8.08
N ASN A 77 4.20 5.66 -8.76
CA ASN A 77 2.96 5.13 -8.17
C ASN A 77 3.08 3.64 -7.82
N VAL A 78 3.74 2.85 -8.68
CA VAL A 78 4.01 1.43 -8.43
C VAL A 78 4.94 1.27 -7.22
N MET A 79 6.00 2.07 -7.11
CA MET A 79 6.92 2.04 -5.97
C MET A 79 6.22 2.44 -4.65
N ASN A 80 5.38 3.48 -4.67
CA ASN A 80 4.64 3.93 -3.48
C ASN A 80 3.53 2.93 -3.08
N GLY A 81 2.59 2.67 -3.98
CA GLY A 81 1.40 1.86 -3.69
C GLY A 81 1.64 0.35 -3.83
N GLY A 82 2.37 -0.05 -4.88
CA GLY A 82 2.61 -1.46 -5.21
C GLY A 82 3.64 -2.13 -4.31
N TYR A 83 4.74 -1.44 -3.98
CA TYR A 83 5.80 -1.99 -3.13
C TYR A 83 5.69 -1.49 -1.69
N SER A 84 5.95 -0.21 -1.47
CA SER A 84 6.12 0.33 -0.12
C SER A 84 4.90 0.13 0.76
N ARG A 85 3.71 0.42 0.25
CA ARG A 85 2.46 0.24 1.00
C ARG A 85 2.16 -1.23 1.29
N ASN A 86 2.32 -2.12 0.30
CA ASN A 86 2.03 -3.54 0.47
C ASN A 86 3.02 -4.24 1.41
N LEU A 87 4.24 -3.71 1.53
CA LEU A 87 5.24 -4.22 2.47
C LEU A 87 5.24 -3.47 3.82
N GLY A 88 4.51 -2.35 3.94
CA GLY A 88 4.51 -1.53 5.16
C GLY A 88 5.86 -0.88 5.45
N VAL A 89 6.58 -0.44 4.41
CA VAL A 89 7.91 0.16 4.52
C VAL A 89 7.97 1.53 3.82
N THR A 90 9.06 2.26 4.01
CA THR A 90 9.40 3.49 3.29
C THR A 90 10.45 3.22 2.21
N CYS A 91 10.72 4.21 1.35
CA CYS A 91 11.62 4.06 0.19
C CYS A 91 13.03 3.63 0.59
N ASP A 92 13.50 4.11 1.74
CA ASP A 92 14.83 3.83 2.31
C ASP A 92 15.02 2.38 2.77
N TYR A 93 13.96 1.58 2.83
CA TYR A 93 14.09 0.15 3.11
C TYR A 93 14.81 -0.61 1.98
N CYS A 94 14.49 -0.26 0.71
CA CYS A 94 15.07 -0.91 -0.47
C CYS A 94 16.08 -0.03 -1.22
N HIS A 95 16.08 1.28 -1.01
CA HIS A 95 16.90 2.23 -1.76
C HIS A 95 17.83 3.03 -0.85
N ASN A 96 19.02 3.36 -1.38
CA ASN A 96 19.73 4.54 -0.95
C ASN A 96 18.97 5.76 -1.48
N THR A 97 18.51 6.64 -0.60
CA THR A 97 17.68 7.79 -0.98
C THR A 97 18.51 8.92 -1.63
N GLU A 98 19.84 8.86 -1.56
CA GLU A 98 20.75 9.76 -2.26
C GLU A 98 21.07 9.24 -3.67
N ASP A 99 21.01 7.92 -3.86
CA ASP A 99 21.17 7.24 -5.15
C ASP A 99 20.17 6.08 -5.29
N TYR A 100 19.00 6.35 -5.82
CA TYR A 100 17.96 5.33 -6.07
C TYR A 100 18.41 4.26 -7.07
N GLY A 101 19.41 4.53 -7.89
CA GLY A 101 20.02 3.59 -8.83
C GLY A 101 20.90 2.52 -8.15
N SER A 102 21.49 2.82 -7.01
CA SER A 102 22.39 1.93 -6.27
C SER A 102 21.77 0.57 -5.95
N ASP A 103 22.57 -0.48 -6.08
CA ASP A 103 22.21 -1.87 -5.70
C ASP A 103 22.86 -2.30 -4.36
N GLU A 104 23.28 -1.36 -3.51
CA GLU A 104 23.92 -1.66 -2.23
C GLU A 104 22.99 -2.40 -1.24
N LYS A 105 21.66 -2.17 -1.36
CA LYS A 105 20.67 -2.81 -0.47
C LYS A 105 20.16 -4.12 -1.05
N LYS A 106 20.37 -5.20 -0.32
CA LYS A 106 19.93 -6.55 -0.69
C LYS A 106 18.41 -6.66 -0.83
N GLU A 107 17.66 -5.85 -0.10
CA GLU A 107 16.20 -5.78 -0.16
C GLU A 107 15.71 -5.39 -1.57
N LYS A 108 16.47 -4.55 -2.28
CA LYS A 108 16.17 -4.16 -3.67
C LYS A 108 16.26 -5.36 -4.62
N GLU A 109 17.30 -6.20 -4.48
CA GLU A 109 17.45 -7.41 -5.29
C GLU A 109 16.42 -8.47 -4.91
N THR A 110 16.14 -8.63 -3.62
CA THR A 110 15.06 -9.50 -3.14
C THR A 110 13.71 -9.09 -3.74
N ALA A 111 13.41 -7.79 -3.80
CA ALA A 111 12.18 -7.30 -4.40
C ALA A 111 12.09 -7.63 -5.90
N ARG A 112 13.19 -7.57 -6.65
CA ARG A 112 13.25 -7.99 -8.06
C ARG A 112 12.93 -9.48 -8.23
N ALA A 113 13.52 -10.33 -7.40
CA ALA A 113 13.24 -11.77 -7.41
C ALA A 113 11.77 -12.05 -7.04
N MET A 114 11.20 -11.33 -6.07
CA MET A 114 9.78 -11.44 -5.70
C MET A 114 8.85 -11.07 -6.85
N VAL A 115 9.17 -10.06 -7.66
CA VAL A 115 8.37 -9.69 -8.85
C VAL A 115 8.35 -10.83 -9.86
N THR A 116 9.48 -11.47 -10.11
CA THR A 116 9.55 -12.63 -11.01
C THR A 116 8.69 -13.78 -10.48
N MET A 117 8.77 -14.07 -9.18
CA MET A 117 7.93 -15.08 -8.53
C MET A 117 6.44 -14.76 -8.66
N VAL A 118 6.04 -13.52 -8.39
CA VAL A 118 4.63 -13.07 -8.54
C VAL A 118 4.16 -13.26 -9.98
N GLY A 119 4.99 -12.96 -10.98
CA GLY A 119 4.69 -13.18 -12.39
C GLY A 119 4.44 -14.66 -12.71
N THR A 120 5.26 -15.56 -12.15
CA THR A 120 5.07 -17.01 -12.28
C THR A 120 3.75 -17.46 -11.65
N ILE A 121 3.46 -17.02 -10.43
CA ILE A 121 2.20 -17.36 -9.75
C ILE A 121 1.00 -16.81 -10.53
N ALA A 122 1.08 -15.59 -11.06
CA ALA A 122 0.01 -15.01 -11.87
C ALA A 122 -0.25 -15.82 -13.16
N ALA A 123 0.81 -16.31 -13.81
CA ALA A 123 0.69 -17.16 -14.98
C ALA A 123 0.03 -18.51 -14.66
N GLU A 124 0.37 -19.13 -13.53
CA GLU A 124 -0.28 -20.36 -13.08
C GLU A 124 -1.75 -20.11 -12.67
N LEU A 125 -2.01 -19.01 -11.98
CA LEU A 125 -3.36 -18.62 -11.58
C LEU A 125 -4.29 -18.46 -12.79
N GLY A 126 -3.78 -17.92 -13.91
CA GLY A 126 -4.53 -17.77 -15.15
C GLY A 126 -4.90 -19.09 -15.84
N LYS A 127 -4.27 -20.21 -15.49
CA LYS A 127 -4.59 -21.55 -16.02
C LYS A 127 -5.74 -22.23 -15.30
N ILE A 128 -6.17 -21.73 -14.14
CA ILE A 128 -7.23 -22.33 -13.31
C ILE A 128 -8.60 -21.91 -13.84
N THR A 129 -9.18 -22.70 -14.71
CA THR A 129 -10.45 -22.41 -15.41
C THR A 129 -11.68 -22.40 -14.50
N THR A 130 -11.57 -22.97 -13.29
CA THR A 130 -12.68 -23.00 -12.31
C THR A 130 -12.80 -21.73 -11.48
N ILE A 131 -11.83 -20.80 -11.56
CA ILE A 131 -11.92 -19.51 -10.91
C ILE A 131 -12.95 -18.65 -11.65
N LYS A 132 -13.98 -18.21 -10.91
CA LYS A 132 -15.06 -17.37 -11.49
C LYS A 132 -14.67 -15.92 -11.74
N SER A 133 -13.49 -15.46 -11.31
CA SER A 133 -13.01 -14.11 -11.57
C SER A 133 -12.52 -13.99 -12.99
N GLU A 134 -12.98 -12.98 -13.72
CA GLU A 134 -12.50 -12.68 -15.08
C GLU A 134 -11.01 -12.29 -15.10
N ARG A 135 -10.51 -11.74 -14.02
CA ARG A 135 -9.11 -11.32 -13.84
C ARG A 135 -8.63 -11.65 -12.44
N PRO A 136 -8.25 -12.91 -12.18
CA PRO A 136 -7.66 -13.26 -10.90
C PRO A 136 -6.31 -12.56 -10.74
N VAL A 137 -6.10 -11.88 -9.62
CA VAL A 137 -4.92 -11.06 -9.36
C VAL A 137 -4.18 -11.59 -8.14
N VAL A 138 -2.88 -11.74 -8.29
CA VAL A 138 -1.92 -11.89 -7.19
C VAL A 138 -0.93 -10.72 -7.23
N ASN A 139 -0.62 -10.16 -6.07
CA ASN A 139 0.33 -9.06 -5.95
C ASN A 139 1.07 -9.12 -4.60
N CYS A 140 1.98 -8.17 -4.36
CA CYS A 140 2.75 -8.12 -3.12
C CYS A 140 1.85 -8.14 -1.86
N GLY A 141 0.75 -7.39 -1.87
CA GLY A 141 -0.19 -7.31 -0.74
C GLY A 141 -0.92 -8.61 -0.44
N THR A 142 -1.07 -9.52 -1.43
CA THR A 142 -1.70 -10.83 -1.25
C THR A 142 -0.97 -11.65 -0.19
N CYS A 143 0.36 -11.58 -0.16
CA CYS A 143 1.20 -12.31 0.77
C CYS A 143 1.70 -11.42 1.92
N HIS A 144 2.15 -10.20 1.63
CA HIS A 144 2.83 -9.34 2.59
C HIS A 144 1.89 -8.62 3.57
N ARG A 145 0.70 -8.18 3.12
CA ARG A 145 -0.33 -7.56 3.99
C ARG A 145 0.22 -6.45 4.90
N GLY A 146 1.13 -5.62 4.39
CA GLY A 146 1.73 -4.52 5.13
C GLY A 146 2.91 -4.90 6.01
N VAL A 147 3.52 -6.06 5.81
CA VAL A 147 4.74 -6.49 6.52
C VAL A 147 5.78 -7.02 5.54
N PRO A 148 7.08 -6.68 5.71
CA PRO A 148 8.11 -7.08 4.74
C PRO A 148 8.47 -8.57 4.82
N ARG A 149 8.10 -9.27 5.88
CA ARG A 149 8.33 -10.72 6.09
C ARG A 149 7.01 -11.44 6.31
N PRO A 150 6.34 -11.90 5.24
CA PRO A 150 5.08 -12.64 5.36
C PRO A 150 5.31 -14.02 5.97
N GLY A 151 4.31 -14.56 6.65
CA GLY A 151 4.33 -15.92 7.20
C GLY A 151 5.02 -16.08 8.55
N VAL A 152 5.65 -15.05 9.10
CA VAL A 152 6.11 -15.07 10.49
C VAL A 152 4.91 -14.76 11.38
N ARG A 153 4.28 -15.79 11.94
CA ARG A 153 3.29 -15.59 13.01
C ARG A 153 4.02 -15.09 14.24
N PRO A 154 3.61 -13.97 14.86
CA PRO A 154 4.13 -13.64 16.18
C PRO A 154 3.79 -14.79 17.13
N GLY A 155 4.81 -15.45 17.67
CA GLY A 155 4.64 -16.53 18.65
C GLY A 155 4.61 -17.98 18.10
N ALA A 156 5.09 -18.22 16.87
CA ALA A 156 5.40 -19.56 16.38
C ALA A 156 6.87 -19.90 16.58
#